data_2f81b3af4c21f59b61ed7f7a1e66e164
#
_entry.id   2f81b3af4c21f59b61ed7f7a1e66e164
#
_cell.length_a   1.000
_cell.length_b   1.000
_cell.length_c   1.000
_cell.angle_alpha   90.00
_cell.angle_beta   90.00
_cell.angle_gamma   90.00
#
_symmetry.space_group_name_H-M   'P 1'
#
loop_
_entity.id
_entity.type
_entity.pdbx_description
1 polymer ?
#
loop_
_entity_poly.entity_id
_entity_poly.type
_entity_poly.pdbx_seq_one_letter_code
_entity_poly.pdbx_strand_id
1 'polypeptide(L)'
;MSRTGYVATIGMFDGVHRGHQFVLQQVIRTARERGLQSMAITFDHTLRKDPQLTTLDDKLALLRQLGIDHIEVLPFTDELKHMTAREFMQQVLKERLQVEVLLIGYDNRFGRGRTEGFDDYVRYGHELNMDVVQLPAQGKVCSSLIRNLLQEGQVAEAADLLGHPYLLEGRVEHGEHIGTRLGYPTANLVPVDGRLLIPASGVYAVQVSLDHQPVFYAAMMNIGHRPTFDGQHTTIEVHVLHLNEDLYGHEMTVQFFQRLRDEQRFDNEDALVRQLQLDAQQVENLFKKK
;
A
#
# COMPACT_ATOMS: atom_id res chain seq x y z
N MET A 1 -32.82 -4.50 20.16
CA MET A 1 -32.77 -4.82 18.70
C MET A 1 -31.55 -4.12 18.14
N SER A 2 -30.57 -4.85 17.63
CA SER A 2 -29.40 -4.25 16.95
C SER A 2 -29.94 -3.54 15.71
N ARG A 3 -29.69 -2.23 15.58
CA ARG A 3 -29.98 -1.50 14.34
C ARG A 3 -29.16 -2.11 13.22
N THR A 4 -29.82 -2.59 12.18
CA THR A 4 -29.17 -3.07 10.97
C THR A 4 -28.88 -1.88 10.07
N GLY A 5 -27.67 -1.33 10.12
CA GLY A 5 -27.27 -0.21 9.28
C GLY A 5 -25.81 0.11 9.47
N TYR A 6 -25.23 0.84 8.51
CA TYR A 6 -23.80 1.14 8.50
C TYR A 6 -23.50 2.64 8.50
N VAL A 7 -22.44 2.99 9.20
CA VAL A 7 -21.68 4.22 8.96
C VAL A 7 -20.57 3.86 7.98
N ALA A 8 -20.57 4.45 6.80
CA ALA A 8 -19.66 4.06 5.73
C ALA A 8 -18.81 5.22 5.23
N THR A 9 -17.70 4.88 4.62
CA THR A 9 -16.92 5.75 3.75
C THR A 9 -16.53 5.00 2.48
N ILE A 10 -16.28 5.74 1.40
CA ILE A 10 -15.92 5.18 0.10
C ILE A 10 -14.58 5.75 -0.36
N GLY A 11 -13.71 4.89 -0.89
CA GLY A 11 -12.42 5.32 -1.42
C GLY A 11 -11.62 4.20 -2.06
N MET A 12 -10.59 4.56 -2.84
CA MET A 12 -9.63 3.59 -3.36
C MET A 12 -8.73 3.04 -2.25
N PHE A 13 -8.47 3.83 -1.21
CA PHE A 13 -7.62 3.51 -0.07
C PHE A 13 -6.22 2.97 -0.45
N ASP A 14 -5.70 3.42 -1.59
CA ASP A 14 -4.39 3.00 -2.07
C ASP A 14 -3.29 3.48 -1.12
N GLY A 15 -2.55 2.52 -0.53
CA GLY A 15 -1.56 2.75 0.52
C GLY A 15 -2.12 2.90 1.92
N VAL A 16 -3.44 2.95 2.14
CA VAL A 16 -4.10 3.14 3.45
C VAL A 16 -3.37 4.16 4.34
N HIS A 17 -2.91 5.25 3.73
CA HIS A 17 -2.08 6.28 4.37
C HIS A 17 -2.80 7.02 5.51
N ARG A 18 -2.08 7.83 6.30
CA ARG A 18 -2.61 8.51 7.50
C ARG A 18 -3.89 9.31 7.24
N GLY A 19 -4.04 9.92 6.05
CA GLY A 19 -5.29 10.58 5.67
C GLY A 19 -6.47 9.60 5.56
N HIS A 20 -6.25 8.42 4.96
CA HIS A 20 -7.26 7.36 4.93
C HIS A 20 -7.56 6.83 6.34
N GLN A 21 -6.52 6.58 7.14
CA GLN A 21 -6.66 6.09 8.52
C GLN A 21 -7.49 7.06 9.36
N PHE A 22 -7.29 8.37 9.21
CA PHE A 22 -8.12 9.37 9.88
C PHE A 22 -9.60 9.23 9.53
N VAL A 23 -9.94 9.17 8.24
CA VAL A 23 -11.33 9.01 7.78
C VAL A 23 -11.94 7.73 8.35
N LEU A 24 -11.22 6.60 8.27
CA LEU A 24 -11.68 5.31 8.77
C LEU A 24 -11.89 5.31 10.29
N GLN A 25 -11.01 5.97 11.04
CA GLN A 25 -11.19 6.14 12.49
C GLN A 25 -12.44 6.97 12.83
N GLN A 26 -12.76 8.01 12.04
CA GLN A 26 -14.01 8.76 12.23
C GLN A 26 -15.24 7.89 11.90
N VAL A 27 -15.17 7.01 10.90
CA VAL A 27 -16.23 6.05 10.60
C VAL A 27 -16.47 5.11 11.78
N ILE A 28 -15.42 4.51 12.34
CA ILE A 28 -15.50 3.62 13.51
C ILE A 28 -16.10 4.35 14.71
N ARG A 29 -15.61 5.56 14.97
CA ARG A 29 -16.10 6.39 16.08
C ARG A 29 -17.57 6.70 15.94
N THR A 30 -17.98 7.23 14.76
CA THR A 30 -19.39 7.59 14.49
C THR A 30 -20.30 6.37 14.56
N ALA A 31 -19.83 5.21 14.06
CA ALA A 31 -20.59 3.96 14.14
C ALA A 31 -20.87 3.57 15.60
N ARG A 32 -19.86 3.62 16.47
CA ARG A 32 -20.02 3.35 17.90
C ARG A 32 -20.99 4.33 18.59
N GLU A 33 -20.84 5.63 18.31
CA GLU A 33 -21.71 6.68 18.88
C GLU A 33 -23.18 6.51 18.47
N ARG A 34 -23.44 5.99 17.26
CA ARG A 34 -24.79 5.78 16.72
C ARG A 34 -25.36 4.37 16.95
N GLY A 35 -24.57 3.44 17.50
CA GLY A 35 -24.97 2.04 17.68
C GLY A 35 -25.14 1.30 16.35
N LEU A 36 -24.34 1.67 15.32
CA LEU A 36 -24.27 1.08 14.00
C LEU A 36 -22.95 0.34 13.82
N GLN A 37 -22.79 -0.37 12.68
CA GLN A 37 -21.52 -0.97 12.29
C GLN A 37 -20.73 -0.04 11.36
N SER A 38 -19.40 -0.12 11.41
CA SER A 38 -18.49 0.62 10.52
C SER A 38 -18.26 -0.12 9.22
N MET A 39 -18.27 0.61 8.08
CA MET A 39 -18.03 0.03 6.76
C MET A 39 -17.02 0.86 5.95
N ALA A 40 -16.02 0.19 5.38
CA ALA A 40 -15.18 0.74 4.33
C ALA A 40 -15.59 0.17 2.97
N ILE A 41 -15.94 1.03 2.02
CA ILE A 41 -16.29 0.64 0.66
C ILE A 41 -15.10 0.96 -0.24
N THR A 42 -14.52 -0.07 -0.88
CA THR A 42 -13.38 0.07 -1.79
C THR A 42 -13.65 -0.68 -3.10
N PHE A 43 -12.66 -0.70 -4.00
CA PHE A 43 -12.79 -1.30 -5.32
C PHE A 43 -11.70 -2.36 -5.52
N ASP A 44 -12.03 -3.38 -6.32
CA ASP A 44 -11.14 -4.50 -6.67
C ASP A 44 -9.94 -4.05 -7.50
N HIS A 45 -10.12 -3.06 -8.37
CA HIS A 45 -9.06 -2.50 -9.19
C HIS A 45 -9.27 -0.99 -9.42
N THR A 46 -8.23 -0.32 -9.87
CA THR A 46 -8.27 1.08 -10.28
C THR A 46 -8.12 1.20 -11.79
N LEU A 47 -8.87 2.14 -12.40
CA LEU A 47 -8.66 2.52 -13.80
C LEU A 47 -7.47 3.50 -13.96
N ARG A 48 -6.83 3.92 -12.87
CA ARG A 48 -5.65 4.78 -12.94
C ARG A 48 -4.49 4.00 -13.54
N LYS A 49 -3.73 4.67 -14.39
CA LYS A 49 -2.49 4.14 -14.96
C LYS A 49 -1.30 4.25 -14.00
N ASP A 50 -1.47 5.03 -12.92
CA ASP A 50 -0.40 5.21 -11.92
C ASP A 50 -0.11 3.89 -11.20
N PRO A 51 1.16 3.59 -10.89
CA PRO A 51 1.52 2.44 -10.08
C PRO A 51 0.80 2.45 -8.73
N GLN A 52 0.42 1.27 -8.24
CA GLN A 52 -0.29 1.10 -6.98
C GLN A 52 0.68 1.08 -5.80
N LEU A 53 0.21 1.56 -4.65
CA LEU A 53 0.97 1.51 -3.39
C LEU A 53 0.73 0.22 -2.62
N THR A 54 -0.39 -0.46 -2.86
CA THR A 54 -0.75 -1.71 -2.18
C THR A 54 -1.44 -2.66 -3.14
N THR A 55 -1.23 -3.96 -2.96
CA THR A 55 -2.10 -4.99 -3.52
C THR A 55 -3.52 -4.86 -2.94
N LEU A 56 -4.48 -5.58 -3.51
CA LEU A 56 -5.82 -5.65 -2.92
C LEU A 56 -5.76 -6.34 -1.55
N ASP A 57 -5.02 -7.43 -1.42
CA ASP A 57 -4.92 -8.22 -0.20
C ASP A 57 -4.25 -7.44 0.93
N ASP A 58 -3.14 -6.74 0.66
CA ASP A 58 -2.50 -5.83 1.62
C ASP A 58 -3.45 -4.72 2.07
N LYS A 59 -4.14 -4.10 1.12
CA LYS A 59 -5.12 -3.06 1.43
C LYS A 59 -6.20 -3.59 2.36
N LEU A 60 -6.75 -4.76 2.09
CA LEU A 60 -7.78 -5.38 2.94
C LEU A 60 -7.23 -5.75 4.32
N ALA A 61 -5.98 -6.24 4.40
CA ALA A 61 -5.32 -6.54 5.66
C ALA A 61 -5.15 -5.27 6.51
N LEU A 62 -4.64 -4.19 5.92
CA LEU A 62 -4.49 -2.89 6.59
C LEU A 62 -5.84 -2.32 7.08
N LEU A 63 -6.89 -2.40 6.27
CA LEU A 63 -8.23 -1.97 6.67
C LEU A 63 -8.78 -2.78 7.85
N ARG A 64 -8.57 -4.11 7.87
CA ARG A 64 -8.97 -4.98 8.99
C ARG A 64 -8.21 -4.63 10.27
N GLN A 65 -6.90 -4.36 10.17
CA GLN A 65 -6.08 -3.97 11.32
C GLN A 65 -6.54 -2.67 11.98
N LEU A 66 -7.17 -1.75 11.24
CA LEU A 66 -7.76 -0.53 11.79
C LEU A 66 -9.04 -0.78 12.60
N GLY A 67 -9.62 -1.98 12.52
CA GLY A 67 -10.81 -2.36 13.28
C GLY A 67 -12.14 -1.97 12.63
N ILE A 68 -12.19 -1.85 11.31
CA ILE A 68 -13.44 -1.70 10.54
C ILE A 68 -14.24 -3.01 10.65
N ASP A 69 -15.54 -2.91 10.95
CA ASP A 69 -16.40 -4.07 11.13
C ASP A 69 -16.71 -4.77 9.80
N HIS A 70 -16.90 -4.02 8.72
CA HIS A 70 -17.19 -4.56 7.39
C HIS A 70 -16.38 -3.85 6.30
N ILE A 71 -15.87 -4.63 5.35
CA ILE A 71 -15.20 -4.11 4.16
C ILE A 71 -15.93 -4.64 2.94
N GLU A 72 -16.52 -3.72 2.17
CA GLU A 72 -17.16 -4.05 0.91
C GLU A 72 -16.22 -3.74 -0.25
N VAL A 73 -15.93 -4.75 -1.06
CA VAL A 73 -15.12 -4.63 -2.27
C VAL A 73 -16.05 -4.62 -3.48
N LEU A 74 -16.23 -3.47 -4.09
CA LEU A 74 -17.06 -3.34 -5.28
C LEU A 74 -16.25 -3.65 -6.54
N PRO A 75 -16.74 -4.52 -7.44
CA PRO A 75 -16.15 -4.67 -8.75
C PRO A 75 -16.35 -3.38 -9.54
N PHE A 76 -15.26 -2.86 -10.12
CA PHE A 76 -15.32 -1.61 -10.89
C PHE A 76 -15.82 -1.86 -12.32
N THR A 77 -17.12 -2.21 -12.44
CA THR A 77 -17.78 -2.53 -13.70
C THR A 77 -18.09 -1.28 -14.54
N ASP A 78 -18.34 -1.47 -15.83
CA ASP A 78 -18.81 -0.38 -16.69
C ASP A 78 -20.14 0.21 -16.22
N GLU A 79 -21.03 -0.59 -15.67
CA GLU A 79 -22.27 -0.12 -15.06
C GLU A 79 -21.98 0.84 -13.90
N LEU A 80 -21.15 0.42 -12.94
CA LEU A 80 -20.77 1.25 -11.79
C LEU A 80 -20.11 2.57 -12.23
N LYS A 81 -19.25 2.52 -13.24
CA LYS A 81 -18.55 3.68 -13.80
C LYS A 81 -19.50 4.72 -14.41
N HIS A 82 -20.64 4.29 -14.96
CA HIS A 82 -21.61 5.16 -15.59
C HIS A 82 -22.70 5.67 -14.65
N MET A 83 -22.79 5.16 -13.43
CA MET A 83 -23.74 5.65 -12.42
C MET A 83 -23.46 7.10 -12.06
N THR A 84 -24.51 7.93 -12.00
CA THR A 84 -24.44 9.24 -11.35
C THR A 84 -24.22 9.07 -9.85
N ALA A 85 -23.80 10.11 -9.15
CA ALA A 85 -23.64 10.02 -7.69
C ALA A 85 -24.97 9.68 -7.01
N ARG A 86 -26.10 10.24 -7.48
CA ARG A 86 -27.42 9.96 -6.95
C ARG A 86 -27.82 8.50 -7.12
N GLU A 87 -27.64 7.93 -8.32
CA GLU A 87 -27.91 6.50 -8.58
C GLU A 87 -27.06 5.60 -7.69
N PHE A 88 -25.77 5.89 -7.57
CA PHE A 88 -24.86 5.17 -6.70
C PHE A 88 -25.29 5.24 -5.23
N MET A 89 -25.64 6.41 -4.72
CA MET A 89 -26.12 6.59 -3.36
C MET A 89 -27.43 5.83 -3.10
N GLN A 90 -28.34 5.83 -4.06
CA GLN A 90 -29.60 5.13 -3.93
C GLN A 90 -29.43 3.61 -4.02
N GLN A 91 -28.93 3.12 -5.16
CA GLN A 91 -28.95 1.68 -5.48
C GLN A 91 -27.88 0.91 -4.71
N VAL A 92 -26.68 1.48 -4.57
CA VAL A 92 -25.56 0.78 -3.94
C VAL A 92 -25.52 1.09 -2.44
N LEU A 93 -25.44 2.36 -2.05
CA LEU A 93 -25.25 2.69 -0.64
C LEU A 93 -26.50 2.43 0.19
N LYS A 94 -27.68 2.91 -0.25
CA LYS A 94 -28.91 2.80 0.56
C LYS A 94 -29.59 1.45 0.41
N GLU A 95 -29.90 1.02 -0.80
CA GLU A 95 -30.72 -0.16 -1.04
C GLU A 95 -29.95 -1.46 -0.81
N ARG A 96 -28.72 -1.55 -1.38
CA ARG A 96 -27.90 -2.76 -1.28
C ARG A 96 -27.13 -2.85 0.03
N LEU A 97 -26.43 -1.77 0.42
CA LEU A 97 -25.49 -1.78 1.56
C LEU A 97 -26.08 -1.23 2.86
N GLN A 98 -27.30 -0.72 2.84
CA GLN A 98 -28.01 -0.21 4.03
C GLN A 98 -27.22 0.87 4.79
N VAL A 99 -26.53 1.75 4.07
CA VAL A 99 -25.78 2.87 4.65
C VAL A 99 -26.77 3.91 5.22
N GLU A 100 -26.61 4.22 6.50
CA GLU A 100 -27.39 5.24 7.21
C GLU A 100 -26.62 6.56 7.30
N VAL A 101 -25.29 6.49 7.38
CA VAL A 101 -24.41 7.66 7.47
C VAL A 101 -23.24 7.47 6.52
N LEU A 102 -23.01 8.45 5.65
CA LEU A 102 -21.87 8.47 4.73
C LEU A 102 -20.88 9.56 5.17
N LEU A 103 -19.67 9.17 5.58
CA LEU A 103 -18.57 10.08 5.84
C LEU A 103 -17.70 10.21 4.60
N ILE A 104 -17.43 11.44 4.15
CA ILE A 104 -16.69 11.74 2.93
C ILE A 104 -15.47 12.58 3.29
N GLY A 105 -14.27 12.17 2.83
CA GLY A 105 -13.07 13.00 2.91
C GLY A 105 -13.23 14.31 2.10
N TYR A 106 -12.50 15.34 2.48
CA TYR A 106 -12.61 16.68 1.93
C TYR A 106 -12.54 16.75 0.39
N ASP A 107 -11.68 15.95 -0.23
CA ASP A 107 -11.41 15.92 -1.67
C ASP A 107 -12.03 14.72 -2.38
N ASN A 108 -12.75 13.87 -1.65
CA ASN A 108 -13.31 12.67 -2.23
C ASN A 108 -14.55 12.99 -3.07
N ARG A 109 -14.53 12.53 -4.31
CA ARG A 109 -15.65 12.64 -5.26
C ARG A 109 -15.91 11.30 -5.94
N PHE A 110 -17.18 10.97 -6.06
CA PHE A 110 -17.66 9.78 -6.74
C PHE A 110 -18.80 10.11 -7.72
N GLY A 111 -19.26 9.11 -8.47
CA GLY A 111 -20.22 9.28 -9.57
C GLY A 111 -19.53 9.58 -10.90
N ARG A 112 -20.29 9.40 -11.98
CA ARG A 112 -19.83 9.58 -13.35
C ARG A 112 -19.24 10.97 -13.57
N GLY A 113 -17.98 10.99 -14.03
CA GLY A 113 -17.29 12.26 -14.33
C GLY A 113 -16.89 13.07 -13.10
N ARG A 114 -17.27 12.68 -11.89
CA ARG A 114 -16.96 13.40 -10.62
C ARG A 114 -17.37 14.87 -10.65
N THR A 115 -18.49 15.15 -11.28
CA THR A 115 -19.00 16.52 -11.49
C THR A 115 -19.73 17.04 -10.27
N GLU A 116 -20.40 16.12 -9.51
CA GLU A 116 -21.09 16.47 -8.28
C GLU A 116 -20.10 16.69 -7.13
N GLY A 117 -20.50 17.57 -6.20
CA GLY A 117 -19.74 17.92 -5.01
C GLY A 117 -20.47 17.55 -3.72
N PHE A 118 -19.90 17.99 -2.59
CA PHE A 118 -20.43 17.68 -1.26
C PHE A 118 -21.88 18.14 -1.09
N ASP A 119 -22.24 19.36 -1.55
CA ASP A 119 -23.61 19.89 -1.42
C ASP A 119 -24.63 19.02 -2.19
N ASP A 120 -24.26 18.48 -3.33
CA ASP A 120 -25.10 17.53 -4.06
C ASP A 120 -25.32 16.25 -3.26
N TYR A 121 -24.25 15.70 -2.66
CA TYR A 121 -24.34 14.49 -1.84
C TYR A 121 -25.22 14.72 -0.60
N VAL A 122 -25.15 15.89 0.03
CA VAL A 122 -26.05 16.22 1.16
C VAL A 122 -27.49 16.28 0.71
N ARG A 123 -27.78 16.92 -0.45
CA ARG A 123 -29.13 16.97 -1.00
C ARG A 123 -29.67 15.55 -1.29
N TYR A 124 -28.89 14.70 -1.96
CA TYR A 124 -29.27 13.30 -2.23
C TYR A 124 -29.43 12.49 -0.95
N GLY A 125 -28.58 12.73 0.04
CA GLY A 125 -28.70 12.10 1.36
C GLY A 125 -30.04 12.41 2.03
N HIS A 126 -30.49 13.67 2.02
CA HIS A 126 -31.79 14.06 2.53
C HIS A 126 -32.95 13.34 1.83
N GLU A 127 -32.91 13.23 0.48
CA GLU A 127 -33.92 12.51 -0.30
C GLU A 127 -33.97 11.01 0.05
N LEU A 128 -32.82 10.42 0.41
CA LEU A 128 -32.64 8.98 0.67
C LEU A 128 -32.71 8.61 2.17
N ASN A 129 -32.96 9.56 3.07
CA ASN A 129 -32.85 9.38 4.51
C ASN A 129 -31.48 8.79 4.92
N MET A 130 -30.40 9.42 4.43
CA MET A 130 -29.02 9.09 4.72
C MET A 130 -28.27 10.36 5.14
N ASP A 131 -27.65 10.35 6.31
CA ASP A 131 -26.81 11.46 6.74
C ASP A 131 -25.51 11.50 5.92
N VAL A 132 -25.10 12.68 5.44
CA VAL A 132 -23.84 12.87 4.73
C VAL A 132 -22.99 13.90 5.47
N VAL A 133 -21.78 13.52 5.84
CA VAL A 133 -20.87 14.34 6.64
C VAL A 133 -19.52 14.46 5.93
N GLN A 134 -19.05 15.69 5.72
CA GLN A 134 -17.72 15.95 5.20
C GLN A 134 -16.72 16.03 6.35
N LEU A 135 -15.62 15.30 6.21
CA LEU A 135 -14.51 15.38 7.15
C LEU A 135 -13.48 16.43 6.69
N PRO A 136 -12.85 17.13 7.64
CA PRO A 136 -11.81 18.12 7.28
C PRO A 136 -10.58 17.45 6.67
N ALA A 137 -9.85 18.19 5.86
CA ALA A 137 -8.57 17.73 5.33
C ALA A 137 -7.56 17.51 6.47
N GLN A 138 -6.87 16.37 6.46
CA GLN A 138 -5.80 16.05 7.40
C GLN A 138 -4.44 16.28 6.73
N GLY A 139 -3.94 17.52 6.80
CA GLY A 139 -2.65 17.87 6.21
C GLY A 139 -2.61 17.71 4.67
N LYS A 140 -1.41 17.55 4.13
CA LYS A 140 -1.17 17.38 2.68
C LYS A 140 -0.89 15.92 2.29
N VAL A 141 -1.39 14.95 3.04
CA VAL A 141 -1.10 13.52 2.79
C VAL A 141 -2.01 12.99 1.67
N CYS A 142 -1.41 12.52 0.58
CA CYS A 142 -2.12 11.87 -0.51
C CYS A 142 -1.25 10.79 -1.19
N SER A 143 -1.88 9.82 -1.85
CA SER A 143 -1.18 8.72 -2.53
C SER A 143 -0.20 9.23 -3.60
N SER A 144 -0.48 10.35 -4.27
CA SER A 144 0.44 10.91 -5.29
C SER A 144 1.74 11.42 -4.68
N LEU A 145 1.69 12.08 -3.52
CA LEU A 145 2.90 12.52 -2.81
C LEU A 145 3.75 11.31 -2.36
N ILE A 146 3.09 10.27 -1.84
CA ILE A 146 3.78 9.03 -1.41
C ILE A 146 4.44 8.35 -2.60
N ARG A 147 3.79 8.28 -3.77
CA ARG A 147 4.42 7.76 -5.00
C ARG A 147 5.67 8.53 -5.38
N ASN A 148 5.63 9.85 -5.36
CA ASN A 148 6.79 10.68 -5.67
C ASN A 148 7.95 10.40 -4.71
N LEU A 149 7.69 10.34 -3.39
CA LEU A 149 8.72 9.99 -2.40
C LEU A 149 9.36 8.63 -2.68
N LEU A 150 8.57 7.61 -2.98
CA LEU A 150 9.07 6.27 -3.31
C LEU A 150 9.88 6.27 -4.63
N GLN A 151 9.44 7.03 -5.64
CA GLN A 151 10.16 7.19 -6.91
C GLN A 151 11.46 7.97 -6.76
N GLU A 152 11.61 8.75 -5.70
CA GLU A 152 12.86 9.42 -5.30
C GLU A 152 13.69 8.59 -4.30
N GLY A 153 13.19 7.43 -3.88
CA GLY A 153 13.85 6.54 -2.91
C GLY A 153 13.72 6.99 -1.45
N GLN A 154 12.88 7.98 -1.18
CA GLN A 154 12.62 8.52 0.16
C GLN A 154 11.62 7.63 0.92
N VAL A 155 12.01 6.36 1.14
CA VAL A 155 11.12 5.33 1.71
C VAL A 155 10.77 5.59 3.17
N ALA A 156 11.65 6.25 3.94
CA ALA A 156 11.39 6.60 5.33
C ALA A 156 10.30 7.68 5.44
N GLU A 157 10.40 8.74 4.64
CA GLU A 157 9.41 9.81 4.57
C GLU A 157 8.07 9.28 4.03
N ALA A 158 8.11 8.37 3.06
CA ALA A 158 6.91 7.69 2.58
C ALA A 158 6.24 6.87 3.68
N ALA A 159 7.02 6.14 4.50
CA ALA A 159 6.51 5.37 5.65
C ALA A 159 5.87 6.28 6.71
N ASP A 160 6.43 7.47 6.96
CA ASP A 160 5.83 8.47 7.86
C ASP A 160 4.44 8.92 7.40
N LEU A 161 4.26 9.12 6.10
CA LEU A 161 2.96 9.50 5.53
C LEU A 161 2.00 8.32 5.44
N LEU A 162 2.49 7.13 5.16
CA LEU A 162 1.72 5.89 5.19
C LEU A 162 1.26 5.55 6.61
N GLY A 163 2.09 5.78 7.63
CA GLY A 163 1.89 5.32 8.99
C GLY A 163 2.31 3.86 9.21
N HIS A 164 2.95 3.26 8.22
CA HIS A 164 3.56 1.93 8.21
C HIS A 164 4.67 1.87 7.16
N PRO A 165 5.64 0.92 7.24
CA PRO A 165 6.62 0.72 6.17
C PRO A 165 5.93 0.47 4.83
N TYR A 166 6.56 0.93 3.73
CA TYR A 166 6.10 0.54 2.40
C TYR A 166 6.30 -0.95 2.20
N LEU A 167 5.30 -1.64 1.65
CA LEU A 167 5.29 -3.09 1.43
C LEU A 167 5.51 -3.40 -0.05
N LEU A 168 6.34 -4.41 -0.33
CA LEU A 168 6.48 -5.00 -1.66
C LEU A 168 6.41 -6.52 -1.52
N GLU A 169 5.42 -7.13 -2.12
CA GLU A 169 5.27 -8.58 -2.16
C GLU A 169 5.79 -9.14 -3.48
N GLY A 170 6.50 -10.25 -3.40
CA GLY A 170 7.06 -10.93 -4.55
C GLY A 170 7.30 -12.41 -4.29
N ARG A 171 7.59 -13.11 -5.37
CA ARG A 171 8.07 -14.49 -5.33
C ARG A 171 9.55 -14.54 -5.59
N VAL A 172 10.25 -15.39 -4.85
CA VAL A 172 11.70 -15.60 -5.04
C VAL A 172 11.92 -16.51 -6.24
N GLU A 173 12.67 -16.01 -7.23
CA GLU A 173 13.05 -16.75 -8.43
C GLU A 173 14.56 -16.96 -8.51
N HIS A 174 14.97 -17.91 -9.38
CA HIS A 174 16.38 -18.19 -9.63
C HIS A 174 17.09 -16.98 -10.26
N GLY A 175 18.32 -16.71 -9.81
CA GLY A 175 19.19 -15.66 -10.33
C GLY A 175 20.56 -16.18 -10.76
N GLU A 176 21.47 -15.26 -11.06
CA GLU A 176 22.82 -15.58 -11.58
C GLU A 176 23.82 -16.07 -10.53
N HIS A 177 23.43 -16.18 -9.24
CA HIS A 177 24.24 -16.66 -8.11
C HIS A 177 25.59 -15.93 -7.87
N ILE A 178 25.75 -14.71 -8.37
CA ILE A 178 27.01 -13.94 -8.22
C ILE A 178 27.28 -13.66 -6.74
N GLY A 179 26.28 -13.27 -5.98
CA GLY A 179 26.38 -12.96 -4.55
C GLY A 179 26.84 -14.15 -3.70
N THR A 180 26.45 -15.37 -4.06
CA THR A 180 26.84 -16.60 -3.35
C THR A 180 28.36 -16.79 -3.31
N ARG A 181 29.08 -16.50 -4.41
CA ARG A 181 30.54 -16.61 -4.46
C ARG A 181 31.25 -15.60 -3.57
N LEU A 182 30.59 -14.47 -3.28
CA LEU A 182 31.12 -13.37 -2.47
C LEU A 182 30.73 -13.50 -0.98
N GLY A 183 29.99 -14.56 -0.59
CA GLY A 183 29.49 -14.75 0.77
C GLY A 183 28.22 -13.95 1.10
N TYR A 184 27.57 -13.37 0.08
CA TYR A 184 26.32 -12.62 0.17
C TYR A 184 25.26 -13.20 -0.79
N PRO A 185 24.73 -14.42 -0.51
CA PRO A 185 23.70 -14.99 -1.38
C PRO A 185 22.49 -14.05 -1.46
N THR A 186 22.00 -13.83 -2.68
CA THR A 186 20.84 -12.98 -2.95
C THR A 186 19.70 -13.77 -3.55
N ALA A 187 18.49 -13.47 -3.10
CA ALA A 187 17.23 -13.91 -3.68
C ALA A 187 16.74 -12.88 -4.69
N ASN A 188 16.37 -13.31 -5.90
CA ASN A 188 15.77 -12.44 -6.89
C ASN A 188 14.28 -12.38 -6.64
N LEU A 189 13.75 -11.19 -6.36
CA LEU A 189 12.33 -10.99 -6.06
C LEU A 189 11.59 -10.50 -7.30
N VAL A 190 10.56 -11.23 -7.71
CA VAL A 190 9.64 -10.83 -8.77
C VAL A 190 8.31 -10.41 -8.12
N PRO A 191 7.89 -9.14 -8.26
CA PRO A 191 6.66 -8.65 -7.64
C PRO A 191 5.43 -9.47 -8.06
N VAL A 192 4.52 -9.75 -7.13
CA VAL A 192 3.27 -10.50 -7.40
C VAL A 192 2.31 -9.73 -8.30
N ASP A 193 2.37 -8.41 -8.29
CA ASP A 193 1.59 -7.54 -9.17
C ASP A 193 2.52 -6.52 -9.84
N GLY A 194 2.63 -6.60 -11.17
CA GLY A 194 3.44 -5.67 -11.97
C GLY A 194 2.97 -4.21 -11.94
N ARG A 195 1.84 -3.93 -11.29
CA ARG A 195 1.34 -2.56 -11.06
C ARG A 195 1.83 -1.97 -9.75
N LEU A 196 2.44 -2.75 -8.86
CA LEU A 196 3.03 -2.22 -7.64
C LEU A 196 4.17 -1.26 -7.97
N LEU A 197 4.25 -0.17 -7.22
CA LEU A 197 5.32 0.79 -7.36
C LEU A 197 6.61 0.19 -6.80
N ILE A 198 7.63 0.08 -7.66
CA ILE A 198 8.98 -0.26 -7.25
C ILE A 198 9.70 1.06 -6.90
N PRO A 199 10.27 1.20 -5.68
CA PRO A 199 11.05 2.39 -5.32
C PRO A 199 12.23 2.65 -6.26
N ALA A 200 12.81 3.85 -6.19
CA ALA A 200 13.99 4.21 -6.99
C ALA A 200 15.12 3.20 -6.86
N SER A 201 15.99 3.11 -7.88
CA SER A 201 17.21 2.30 -7.80
C SER A 201 18.09 2.71 -6.63
N GLY A 202 18.74 1.72 -6.00
CA GLY A 202 19.58 1.93 -4.83
C GLY A 202 19.59 0.73 -3.89
N VAL A 203 20.33 0.86 -2.80
CA VAL A 203 20.42 -0.15 -1.74
C VAL A 203 19.61 0.29 -0.54
N TYR A 204 18.82 -0.62 0.02
CA TYR A 204 17.86 -0.36 1.08
C TYR A 204 18.05 -1.30 2.27
N ALA A 205 17.85 -0.76 3.48
CA ALA A 205 17.60 -1.54 4.68
C ALA A 205 16.13 -1.93 4.71
N VAL A 206 15.87 -3.23 4.74
CA VAL A 206 14.53 -3.80 4.71
C VAL A 206 14.38 -4.87 5.79
N GLN A 207 13.12 -5.19 6.14
CA GLN A 207 12.78 -6.44 6.82
C GLN A 207 11.97 -7.31 5.87
N VAL A 208 12.18 -8.62 5.94
CA VAL A 208 11.46 -9.57 5.11
C VAL A 208 10.77 -10.63 5.96
N SER A 209 9.58 -11.04 5.54
CA SER A 209 8.92 -12.23 6.03
C SER A 209 8.69 -13.20 4.87
N LEU A 210 8.67 -14.49 5.17
CA LEU A 210 8.48 -15.57 4.20
C LEU A 210 7.12 -16.21 4.43
N ASP A 211 6.41 -16.54 3.34
CA ASP A 211 5.15 -17.28 3.34
C ASP A 211 4.14 -16.73 4.36
N HIS A 212 4.05 -15.40 4.45
CA HIS A 212 3.17 -14.65 5.35
C HIS A 212 3.34 -15.00 6.85
N GLN A 213 4.51 -15.55 7.24
CA GLN A 213 4.78 -15.84 8.65
C GLN A 213 5.02 -14.54 9.44
N PRO A 214 4.70 -14.50 10.74
CA PRO A 214 4.87 -13.32 11.57
C PRO A 214 6.33 -13.06 12.01
N VAL A 215 7.28 -13.76 11.43
CA VAL A 215 8.72 -13.62 11.70
C VAL A 215 9.35 -12.73 10.64
N PHE A 216 10.06 -11.70 11.08
CA PHE A 216 10.77 -10.76 10.21
C PHE A 216 12.29 -10.90 10.37
N TYR A 217 12.98 -10.98 9.24
CA TYR A 217 14.43 -11.02 9.16
C TYR A 217 14.96 -9.70 8.64
N ALA A 218 16.06 -9.21 9.20
CA ALA A 218 16.77 -8.05 8.66
C ALA A 218 17.42 -8.42 7.32
N ALA A 219 17.33 -7.54 6.33
CA ALA A 219 17.87 -7.79 5.00
C ALA A 219 18.37 -6.51 4.32
N MET A 220 19.29 -6.67 3.37
CA MET A 220 19.68 -5.65 2.39
C MET A 220 18.94 -5.94 1.09
N MET A 221 18.41 -4.92 0.44
CA MET A 221 17.79 -5.05 -0.88
C MET A 221 18.46 -4.11 -1.86
N ASN A 222 18.83 -4.62 -3.01
CA ASN A 222 19.29 -3.82 -4.15
C ASN A 222 18.19 -3.77 -5.22
N ILE A 223 17.77 -2.56 -5.57
CA ILE A 223 16.91 -2.29 -6.73
C ILE A 223 17.82 -1.70 -7.81
N GLY A 224 18.02 -2.44 -8.90
CA GLY A 224 18.91 -2.06 -9.98
C GLY A 224 18.25 -2.07 -11.34
N HIS A 225 18.96 -1.51 -12.34
CA HIS A 225 18.54 -1.55 -13.74
C HIS A 225 19.60 -2.23 -14.57
N ARG A 226 19.22 -3.31 -15.25
CA ARG A 226 20.10 -3.97 -16.24
C ARG A 226 19.67 -3.57 -17.66
N PRO A 227 20.60 -3.12 -18.51
CA PRO A 227 20.32 -2.94 -19.93
C PRO A 227 19.97 -4.29 -20.57
N THR A 228 18.87 -4.33 -21.31
CA THR A 228 18.47 -5.48 -22.13
C THR A 228 18.30 -5.03 -23.59
N PHE A 229 18.22 -5.96 -24.53
CA PHE A 229 17.97 -5.65 -25.94
C PHE A 229 16.64 -4.91 -26.16
N ASP A 230 15.65 -5.11 -25.28
CA ASP A 230 14.30 -4.51 -25.37
C ASP A 230 14.11 -3.32 -24.39
N GLY A 231 15.19 -2.81 -23.75
CA GLY A 231 15.09 -1.69 -22.82
C GLY A 231 15.84 -1.92 -21.50
N GLN A 232 15.32 -1.36 -20.40
CA GLN A 232 15.86 -1.55 -19.06
C GLN A 232 14.96 -2.52 -18.29
N HIS A 233 15.56 -3.56 -17.72
CA HIS A 233 14.87 -4.47 -16.80
C HIS A 233 15.24 -4.12 -15.36
N THR A 234 14.23 -3.87 -14.52
CA THR A 234 14.45 -3.66 -13.08
C THR A 234 14.72 -5.01 -12.42
N THR A 235 15.83 -5.10 -11.70
CA THR A 235 16.19 -6.27 -10.89
C THR A 235 16.03 -5.91 -9.41
N ILE A 236 15.49 -6.85 -8.63
CA ILE A 236 15.30 -6.70 -7.19
C ILE A 236 16.00 -7.89 -6.53
N GLU A 237 17.09 -7.62 -5.85
CA GLU A 237 17.92 -8.63 -5.21
C GLU A 237 17.91 -8.42 -3.70
N VAL A 238 17.59 -9.45 -2.93
CA VAL A 238 17.47 -9.39 -1.46
C VAL A 238 18.49 -10.33 -0.85
N HIS A 239 19.35 -9.81 0.04
CA HIS A 239 20.22 -10.59 0.90
C HIS A 239 19.67 -10.57 2.33
N VAL A 240 19.20 -11.72 2.80
CA VAL A 240 18.67 -11.88 4.17
C VAL A 240 19.81 -12.15 5.12
N LEU A 241 19.98 -11.30 6.14
CA LEU A 241 21.08 -11.44 7.10
C LEU A 241 20.87 -12.65 8.01
N HIS A 242 21.94 -13.39 8.25
CA HIS A 242 21.96 -14.55 9.14
C HIS A 242 21.00 -15.69 8.78
N LEU A 243 20.42 -15.67 7.58
CA LEU A 243 19.61 -16.76 7.07
C LEU A 243 20.42 -17.54 6.02
N ASN A 244 20.53 -18.86 6.23
CA ASN A 244 21.29 -19.73 5.31
C ASN A 244 20.39 -20.86 4.83
N GLU A 245 19.26 -20.50 4.26
CA GLU A 245 18.24 -21.40 3.72
C GLU A 245 18.03 -21.14 2.24
N ASP A 246 17.54 -22.14 1.52
CA ASP A 246 17.10 -21.97 0.15
C ASP A 246 15.74 -21.26 0.14
N LEU A 247 15.68 -20.09 -0.48
CA LEU A 247 14.48 -19.25 -0.53
C LEU A 247 13.69 -19.37 -1.83
N TYR A 248 14.13 -20.22 -2.77
CA TYR A 248 13.48 -20.35 -4.07
C TYR A 248 12.03 -20.82 -3.96
N GLY A 249 11.15 -20.14 -4.67
CA GLY A 249 9.73 -20.45 -4.73
C GLY A 249 8.93 -19.95 -3.53
N HIS A 250 9.58 -19.43 -2.48
CA HIS A 250 8.88 -18.80 -1.36
C HIS A 250 8.26 -17.47 -1.77
N GLU A 251 7.15 -17.12 -1.15
CA GLU A 251 6.58 -15.79 -1.16
C GLU A 251 7.30 -14.92 -0.13
N MET A 252 7.70 -13.72 -0.54
CA MET A 252 8.44 -12.82 0.33
C MET A 252 7.73 -11.46 0.39
N THR A 253 7.41 -11.02 1.59
CA THR A 253 6.94 -9.68 1.88
C THR A 253 8.10 -8.83 2.39
N VAL A 254 8.38 -7.72 1.72
CA VAL A 254 9.46 -6.80 2.03
C VAL A 254 8.89 -5.52 2.63
N GLN A 255 9.43 -5.10 3.79
CA GLN A 255 9.14 -3.84 4.45
C GLN A 255 10.34 -2.90 4.29
N PHE A 256 10.12 -1.73 3.68
CA PHE A 256 11.17 -0.72 3.49
C PHE A 256 11.31 0.19 4.69
N PHE A 257 12.54 0.39 5.16
CA PHE A 257 12.81 1.28 6.31
C PHE A 257 13.71 2.46 5.95
N GLN A 258 14.78 2.22 5.20
CA GLN A 258 15.75 3.27 4.90
C GLN A 258 16.47 2.99 3.57
N ARG A 259 16.72 4.03 2.80
CA ARG A 259 17.67 3.98 1.69
C ARG A 259 19.07 4.16 2.24
N LEU A 260 19.97 3.22 1.99
CA LEU A 260 21.35 3.26 2.47
C LEU A 260 22.24 4.09 1.54
N ARG A 261 22.11 3.88 0.23
CA ARG A 261 22.92 4.55 -0.80
C ARG A 261 22.35 4.33 -2.20
N ASP A 262 22.95 5.06 -3.17
CA ASP A 262 22.75 4.82 -4.60
C ASP A 262 23.45 3.53 -5.06
N GLU A 263 23.04 3.02 -6.22
CA GLU A 263 23.83 2.02 -6.93
C GLU A 263 25.20 2.61 -7.31
N GLN A 264 26.24 1.81 -7.19
CA GLN A 264 27.60 2.19 -7.59
C GLN A 264 28.33 1.03 -8.25
N ARG A 265 29.27 1.35 -9.11
CA ARG A 265 30.20 0.38 -9.71
C ARG A 265 31.42 0.25 -8.83
N PHE A 266 31.98 -0.96 -8.79
CA PHE A 266 33.18 -1.26 -8.02
C PHE A 266 34.30 -1.68 -8.94
N ASP A 267 35.51 -1.24 -8.67
CA ASP A 267 36.69 -1.53 -9.50
C ASP A 267 37.14 -3.01 -9.40
N ASN A 268 36.80 -3.67 -8.30
CA ASN A 268 37.14 -5.08 -8.05
C ASN A 268 36.18 -5.70 -7.00
N GLU A 269 36.23 -7.04 -6.89
CA GLU A 269 35.38 -7.81 -5.95
C GLU A 269 35.66 -7.43 -4.48
N ASP A 270 36.89 -7.15 -4.09
CA ASP A 270 37.22 -6.75 -2.71
C ASP A 270 36.59 -5.42 -2.30
N ALA A 271 36.49 -4.46 -3.23
CA ALA A 271 35.80 -3.20 -2.97
C ALA A 271 34.29 -3.41 -2.79
N LEU A 272 33.69 -4.28 -3.61
CA LEU A 272 32.29 -4.68 -3.49
C LEU A 272 32.04 -5.35 -2.14
N VAL A 273 32.85 -6.34 -1.75
CA VAL A 273 32.70 -7.06 -0.47
C VAL A 273 32.81 -6.11 0.73
N ARG A 274 33.77 -5.19 0.72
CA ARG A 274 33.89 -4.18 1.79
C ARG A 274 32.63 -3.32 1.89
N GLN A 275 32.04 -2.92 0.76
CA GLN A 275 30.81 -2.12 0.77
C GLN A 275 29.63 -2.94 1.29
N LEU A 276 29.48 -4.19 0.88
CA LEU A 276 28.43 -5.09 1.37
C LEU A 276 28.53 -5.31 2.89
N GLN A 277 29.75 -5.39 3.43
CA GLN A 277 29.97 -5.45 4.89
C GLN A 277 29.47 -4.19 5.61
N LEU A 278 29.76 -3.00 5.06
CA LEU A 278 29.27 -1.74 5.61
C LEU A 278 27.76 -1.63 5.55
N ASP A 279 27.16 -2.01 4.43
CA ASP A 279 25.69 -2.02 4.25
C ASP A 279 25.04 -2.97 5.27
N ALA A 280 25.55 -4.20 5.41
CA ALA A 280 25.04 -5.18 6.39
C ALA A 280 25.14 -4.65 7.83
N GLN A 281 26.26 -4.02 8.20
CA GLN A 281 26.43 -3.43 9.50
C GLN A 281 25.46 -2.28 9.77
N GLN A 282 25.16 -1.46 8.76
CA GLN A 282 24.15 -0.39 8.88
C GLN A 282 22.75 -0.99 9.12
N VAL A 283 22.36 -2.04 8.37
CA VAL A 283 21.10 -2.75 8.55
C VAL A 283 21.00 -3.34 9.96
N GLU A 284 22.05 -4.05 10.44
CA GLU A 284 22.07 -4.59 11.79
C GLU A 284 21.90 -3.50 12.86
N ASN A 285 22.62 -2.38 12.71
CA ASN A 285 22.54 -1.28 13.67
C ASN A 285 21.15 -0.64 13.69
N LEU A 286 20.47 -0.56 12.55
CA LEU A 286 19.11 -0.03 12.43
C LEU A 286 18.11 -0.90 13.22
N PHE A 287 18.22 -2.22 13.12
CA PHE A 287 17.25 -3.15 13.72
C PHE A 287 17.62 -3.67 15.11
N LYS A 288 18.89 -3.57 15.55
CA LYS A 288 19.30 -3.86 16.94
C LYS A 288 18.79 -2.81 17.95
N LYS A 289 18.40 -1.62 17.50
CA LYS A 289 17.95 -0.52 18.35
C LYS A 289 16.44 -0.51 18.61
N LYS A 290 15.71 -1.45 18.08
CA LYS A 290 14.27 -1.65 18.29
C LYS A 290 14.03 -2.93 19.09
#